data_99bdff6d1055297d50a41b92c1883a83
#
_entry.id   99bdff6d1055297d50a41b92c1883a83
#
_cell.length_a   1.000
_cell.length_b   1.000
_cell.length_c   1.000
_cell.angle_alpha   90.00
_cell.angle_beta   90.00
_cell.angle_gamma   90.00
#
_symmetry.space_group_name_H-M   'P 1'
#
loop_
_entity.id
_entity.type
_entity.pdbx_description
1 polymer ?
#
loop_
_entity_poly.entity_id
_entity_poly.type
_entity_poly.pdbx_seq_one_letter_code
_entity_poly.pdbx_strand_id
1 'polypeptide(L)'
;AVLLVVGIGVGASWFLRGGGGAADDAAECSEAAEAEAAEAEAPANAPAIYVKLKPEFIVNYQVGPRQRYLQVYMEAMTRDPAIADALEMHSPMIRSSIISLLSQQEFEYLRSAEGRAGVRELVTEEVRRLVTQETGIETGLEQILFTNYVMQ
;
A
#
# COMPACT_ATOMS: atom_id res chain seq x y z
N ALA A 1 23.47 -45.75 7.61
CA ALA A 1 22.45 -46.71 7.28
C ALA A 1 21.26 -45.97 6.67
N VAL A 2 21.20 -45.81 5.42
CA VAL A 2 20.65 -46.54 4.27
C VAL A 2 19.24 -47.10 4.56
N LEU A 3 18.24 -46.53 3.93
CA LEU A 3 17.29 -47.29 3.13
C LEU A 3 16.41 -46.36 2.27
N LEU A 4 16.57 -46.60 1.00
CA LEU A 4 15.87 -46.14 -0.18
C LEU A 4 14.59 -46.99 -0.33
N VAL A 5 13.43 -46.39 -0.58
CA VAL A 5 12.29 -47.11 -1.15
C VAL A 5 11.75 -46.33 -2.33
N VAL A 6 12.02 -46.88 -3.48
CA VAL A 6 11.43 -46.55 -4.78
C VAL A 6 10.11 -47.31 -4.90
N GLY A 7 9.05 -46.58 -5.23
CA GLY A 7 7.75 -47.17 -5.56
C GLY A 7 7.24 -46.69 -6.90
N ILE A 8 7.57 -47.40 -7.95
CA ILE A 8 7.00 -47.26 -9.29
C ILE A 8 5.67 -48.02 -9.32
N GLY A 9 4.59 -47.34 -9.63
CA GLY A 9 3.29 -47.95 -9.89
C GLY A 9 2.74 -47.52 -11.24
N VAL A 10 3.03 -48.27 -12.25
CA VAL A 10 2.41 -48.24 -13.59
C VAL A 10 1.10 -49.01 -13.54
N GLY A 11 0.00 -48.38 -13.88
CA GLY A 11 -1.28 -49.07 -14.04
C GLY A 11 -2.04 -48.53 -15.27
N ALA A 12 -1.75 -49.12 -16.41
CA ALA A 12 -2.56 -48.97 -17.62
C ALA A 12 -3.66 -50.04 -17.64
N SER A 13 -4.87 -49.71 -17.94
CA SER A 13 -5.95 -50.57 -18.46
C SER A 13 -7.10 -49.67 -18.88
N TRP A 14 -7.31 -49.42 -20.14
CA TRP A 14 -8.05 -50.18 -21.11
C TRP A 14 -9.50 -50.50 -20.66
N PHE A 15 -10.50 -49.77 -21.21
CA PHE A 15 -11.64 -50.46 -21.82
C PHE A 15 -12.39 -49.55 -22.79
N LEU A 16 -12.32 -49.91 -24.05
CA LEU A 16 -13.22 -49.51 -25.14
C LEU A 16 -14.56 -50.26 -25.02
N ARG A 17 -15.67 -49.56 -25.21
CA ARG A 17 -16.81 -50.03 -26.01
C ARG A 17 -18.10 -49.43 -25.50
N GLY A 18 -18.71 -48.51 -26.21
CA GLY A 18 -19.65 -48.80 -27.25
C GLY A 18 -21.05 -48.29 -26.90
N GLY A 19 -21.64 -47.39 -27.70
CA GLY A 19 -23.07 -47.43 -27.98
C GLY A 19 -23.98 -46.36 -27.36
N GLY A 20 -24.24 -45.30 -28.09
CA GLY A 20 -25.54 -44.81 -28.48
C GLY A 20 -26.54 -44.32 -27.44
N GLY A 21 -27.05 -43.10 -27.64
CA GLY A 21 -28.34 -42.69 -27.09
C GLY A 21 -28.39 -41.22 -26.67
N ALA A 22 -29.18 -40.50 -27.38
CA ALA A 22 -29.41 -39.08 -27.33
C ALA A 22 -30.06 -38.56 -26.05
N ALA A 23 -29.89 -37.25 -25.93
CA ALA A 23 -30.78 -36.24 -25.35
C ALA A 23 -30.60 -35.84 -23.87
N ASP A 24 -30.33 -34.58 -23.79
CA ASP A 24 -30.82 -33.55 -22.86
C ASP A 24 -30.36 -33.52 -21.39
N ASP A 25 -29.84 -32.36 -21.16
CA ASP A 25 -30.03 -31.44 -20.06
C ASP A 25 -28.96 -31.32 -18.96
N ALA A 26 -28.62 -30.06 -18.79
CA ALA A 26 -28.09 -29.36 -17.62
C ALA A 26 -26.60 -29.52 -17.33
N ALA A 27 -25.90 -28.55 -17.82
CA ALA A 27 -24.61 -28.05 -17.37
C ALA A 27 -24.55 -27.81 -15.88
N GLU A 28 -23.58 -28.37 -15.22
CA GLU A 28 -22.95 -27.77 -14.05
C GLU A 28 -21.45 -27.90 -14.18
N CYS A 29 -20.88 -26.94 -14.89
CA CYS A 29 -19.45 -26.68 -14.87
C CYS A 29 -19.10 -26.10 -13.49
N SER A 30 -18.59 -26.96 -12.62
CA SER A 30 -17.79 -26.54 -11.49
C SER A 30 -16.40 -26.14 -11.99
N GLU A 31 -16.27 -24.93 -12.40
CA GLU A 31 -14.97 -24.27 -12.62
C GLU A 31 -14.41 -23.89 -11.25
N ALA A 32 -13.51 -24.72 -10.74
CA ALA A 32 -12.60 -24.32 -9.70
C ALA A 32 -11.67 -23.26 -10.30
N ALA A 33 -12.03 -22.00 -10.10
CA ALA A 33 -11.14 -20.88 -10.38
C ALA A 33 -10.00 -20.94 -9.37
N GLU A 34 -8.84 -21.38 -9.81
CA GLU A 34 -7.55 -21.11 -9.19
C GLU A 34 -7.41 -19.58 -9.20
N ALA A 35 -7.55 -18.97 -8.03
CA ALA A 35 -7.19 -17.59 -7.81
C ALA A 35 -5.65 -17.53 -7.80
N GLU A 36 -5.05 -17.35 -8.96
CA GLU A 36 -3.72 -16.79 -9.07
C GLU A 36 -3.79 -15.38 -8.50
N ALA A 37 -3.13 -15.19 -7.36
CA ALA A 37 -2.80 -13.88 -6.85
C ALA A 37 -1.85 -13.22 -7.85
N ALA A 38 -2.41 -12.53 -8.85
CA ALA A 38 -1.67 -11.62 -9.67
C ALA A 38 -1.26 -10.46 -8.76
N GLU A 39 0.04 -10.34 -8.48
CA GLU A 39 0.65 -9.08 -8.08
C GLU A 39 0.33 -8.06 -9.19
N ALA A 40 -0.74 -7.31 -9.00
CA ALA A 40 -1.11 -6.25 -9.89
C ALA A 40 -0.19 -5.06 -9.59
N GLU A 41 0.95 -4.98 -10.27
CA GLU A 41 1.62 -3.71 -10.47
C GLU A 41 0.59 -2.75 -11.08
N ALA A 42 0.25 -1.70 -10.34
CA ALA A 42 -0.68 -0.68 -10.84
C ALA A 42 -0.15 -0.15 -12.18
N PRO A 43 -0.94 -0.17 -13.26
CA PRO A 43 -0.45 0.22 -14.58
C PRO A 43 0.03 1.66 -14.53
N ALA A 44 1.22 1.92 -15.04
CA ALA A 44 1.88 3.24 -15.06
C ALA A 44 1.01 4.36 -15.71
N ASN A 45 -0.08 4.00 -16.37
CA ASN A 45 -1.05 4.89 -17.02
C ASN A 45 -2.40 5.00 -16.27
N ALA A 46 -2.55 4.42 -15.08
CA ALA A 46 -3.77 4.63 -14.30
C ALA A 46 -3.87 6.10 -13.83
N PRO A 47 -5.08 6.68 -13.75
CA PRO A 47 -5.26 8.03 -13.22
C PRO A 47 -4.77 8.11 -11.78
N ALA A 48 -4.13 9.23 -11.43
CA ALA A 48 -3.67 9.46 -10.06
C ALA A 48 -4.87 9.67 -9.12
N ILE A 49 -4.81 9.02 -7.97
CA ILE A 49 -5.76 9.14 -6.86
C ILE A 49 -5.09 9.99 -5.78
N TYR A 50 -5.79 11.01 -5.30
CA TYR A 50 -5.30 11.88 -4.23
C TYR A 50 -6.11 11.64 -2.96
N VAL A 51 -5.46 11.11 -1.93
CA VAL A 51 -6.05 10.85 -0.63
C VAL A 51 -5.67 11.96 0.34
N LYS A 52 -6.66 12.69 0.84
CA LYS A 52 -6.43 13.78 1.81
C LYS A 52 -6.19 13.23 3.20
N LEU A 53 -5.05 13.53 3.78
CA LEU A 53 -4.73 13.16 5.16
C LEU A 53 -5.34 14.18 6.13
N LYS A 54 -6.61 14.00 6.47
CA LYS A 54 -7.38 14.90 7.34
C LYS A 54 -7.34 14.46 8.80
N PRO A 55 -7.51 15.43 9.73
CA PRO A 55 -7.43 16.89 9.60
C PRO A 55 -5.98 17.34 9.32
N GLU A 56 -5.76 18.65 9.18
CA GLU A 56 -4.42 19.24 9.05
C GLU A 56 -3.48 18.83 10.19
N PHE A 57 -2.18 18.91 9.92
CA PHE A 57 -1.14 18.64 10.91
C PHE A 57 -0.69 19.96 11.54
N ILE A 58 -0.80 20.05 12.86
CA ILE A 58 -0.34 21.20 13.62
C ILE A 58 0.71 20.71 14.62
N VAL A 59 1.91 21.23 14.53
CA VAL A 59 3.03 20.89 15.41
C VAL A 59 3.60 22.16 16.03
N ASN A 60 3.75 22.15 17.35
CA ASN A 60 4.30 23.25 18.11
C ASN A 60 5.79 23.08 18.33
N TYR A 61 6.56 24.16 18.16
CA TYR A 61 8.00 24.20 18.36
C TYR A 61 8.36 25.27 19.39
N GLN A 62 9.30 24.94 20.25
CA GLN A 62 9.88 25.93 21.17
C GLN A 62 11.17 26.49 20.57
N VAL A 63 11.15 27.75 20.15
CA VAL A 63 12.32 28.44 19.58
C VAL A 63 12.77 29.53 20.54
N GLY A 64 13.73 29.21 21.40
CA GLY A 64 14.13 30.07 22.50
C GLY A 64 12.95 30.35 23.43
N PRO A 65 12.64 31.62 23.79
CA PRO A 65 11.52 31.97 24.67
C PRO A 65 10.16 31.99 23.94
N ARG A 66 10.12 31.74 22.64
CA ARG A 66 8.91 31.90 21.82
C ARG A 66 8.39 30.52 21.36
N GLN A 67 7.08 30.36 21.46
CA GLN A 67 6.39 29.23 20.87
C GLN A 67 6.07 29.55 19.41
N ARG A 68 6.37 28.63 18.53
CA ARG A 68 6.11 28.68 17.10
C ARG A 68 5.27 27.47 16.71
N TYR A 69 4.58 27.53 15.57
CA TYR A 69 3.87 26.37 15.06
C TYR A 69 4.02 26.20 13.55
N LEU A 70 3.94 24.97 13.14
CA LEU A 70 3.81 24.54 11.76
C LEU A 70 2.39 24.03 11.56
N GLN A 71 1.70 24.51 10.53
CA GLN A 71 0.46 23.96 10.04
C GLN A 71 0.66 23.49 8.60
N VAL A 72 0.38 22.23 8.34
CA VAL A 72 0.57 21.64 7.01
C VAL A 72 -0.63 20.77 6.63
N TYR A 73 -1.07 20.90 5.37
CA TYR A 73 -2.05 20.05 4.74
C TYR A 73 -1.31 19.12 3.80
N MET A 74 -1.65 17.84 3.87
CA MET A 74 -0.98 16.80 3.10
C MET A 74 -1.99 15.97 2.33
N GLU A 75 -1.59 15.59 1.11
CA GLU A 75 -2.31 14.64 0.27
C GLU A 75 -1.34 13.55 -0.19
N ALA A 76 -1.79 12.31 -0.12
CA ALA A 76 -1.03 11.16 -0.62
C ALA A 76 -1.44 10.91 -2.07
N MET A 77 -0.46 10.73 -2.95
CA MET A 77 -0.67 10.41 -4.35
C MET A 77 -0.36 8.93 -4.59
N THR A 78 -1.32 8.21 -5.13
CA THR A 78 -1.22 6.81 -5.53
C THR A 78 -1.96 6.58 -6.84
N ARG A 79 -1.72 5.43 -7.49
CA ARG A 79 -2.52 4.94 -8.64
C ARG A 79 -3.20 3.61 -8.31
N ASP A 80 -2.95 3.10 -7.12
CA ASP A 80 -3.50 1.85 -6.64
C ASP A 80 -4.67 2.13 -5.69
N PRO A 81 -5.90 1.71 -6.04
CA PRO A 81 -7.05 1.85 -5.15
C PRO A 81 -6.88 1.16 -3.80
N ALA A 82 -6.18 0.01 -3.75
CA ALA A 82 -5.94 -0.72 -2.51
C ALA A 82 -5.06 0.10 -1.54
N ILE A 83 -4.08 0.84 -2.07
CA ILE A 83 -3.27 1.77 -1.28
C ILE A 83 -4.11 2.97 -0.80
N ALA A 84 -5.02 3.47 -1.63
CA ALA A 84 -5.92 4.56 -1.23
C ALA A 84 -6.80 4.14 -0.05
N ASP A 85 -7.40 2.96 -0.11
CA ASP A 85 -8.22 2.38 0.96
C ASP A 85 -7.39 2.13 2.23
N ALA A 86 -6.15 1.62 2.07
CA ALA A 86 -5.23 1.40 3.20
C ALA A 86 -4.84 2.70 3.90
N LEU A 87 -4.59 3.78 3.15
CA LEU A 87 -4.30 5.11 3.71
C LEU A 87 -5.45 5.65 4.55
N GLU A 88 -6.69 5.43 4.13
CA GLU A 88 -7.87 5.84 4.89
C GLU A 88 -8.07 4.96 6.13
N MET A 89 -7.97 3.63 5.98
CA MET A 89 -8.14 2.66 7.05
C MET A 89 -7.12 2.85 8.17
N HIS A 90 -5.85 3.03 7.84
CA HIS A 90 -4.75 3.19 8.79
C HIS A 90 -4.42 4.65 9.11
N SER A 91 -5.32 5.58 8.76
CA SER A 91 -5.14 7.02 8.95
C SER A 91 -4.69 7.43 10.38
N PRO A 92 -5.22 6.86 11.48
CA PRO A 92 -4.78 7.25 12.82
C PRO A 92 -3.31 6.91 13.10
N MET A 93 -2.84 5.75 12.65
CA MET A 93 -1.45 5.31 12.81
C MET A 93 -0.51 6.18 11.98
N ILE A 94 -0.83 6.38 10.71
CA ILE A 94 -0.07 7.23 9.78
C ILE A 94 0.03 8.64 10.35
N ARG A 95 -1.07 9.18 10.85
CA ARG A 95 -1.12 10.51 11.44
C ARG A 95 -0.21 10.63 12.66
N SER A 96 -0.25 9.66 13.57
CA SER A 96 0.60 9.65 14.77
C SER A 96 2.09 9.65 14.39
N SER A 97 2.46 8.83 13.41
CA SER A 97 3.85 8.73 12.93
C SER A 97 4.34 10.02 12.29
N ILE A 98 3.52 10.64 11.43
CA ILE A 98 3.84 11.93 10.79
C ILE A 98 4.04 13.04 11.84
N ILE A 99 3.15 13.15 12.84
CA ILE A 99 3.30 14.14 13.91
C ILE A 99 4.59 13.91 14.68
N SER A 100 4.92 12.66 15.01
CA SER A 100 6.18 12.32 15.68
C SER A 100 7.39 12.71 14.85
N LEU A 101 7.39 12.39 13.55
CA LEU A 101 8.45 12.72 12.62
C LEU A 101 8.64 14.24 12.49
N LEU A 102 7.56 14.99 12.32
CA LEU A 102 7.61 16.46 12.24
C LEU A 102 8.15 17.08 13.52
N SER A 103 7.73 16.57 14.69
CA SER A 103 8.15 17.08 15.99
C SER A 103 9.64 16.92 16.27
N GLN A 104 10.31 16.01 15.59
CA GLN A 104 11.74 15.76 15.71
C GLN A 104 12.59 16.69 14.83
N GLN A 105 11.96 17.44 13.93
CA GLN A 105 12.66 18.34 13.02
C GLN A 105 12.91 19.70 13.67
N GLU A 106 14.01 20.34 13.31
CA GLU A 106 14.29 21.71 13.74
C GLU A 106 13.45 22.72 12.97
N PHE A 107 12.87 23.69 13.69
CA PHE A 107 12.02 24.74 13.11
C PHE A 107 12.70 25.55 12.00
N GLU A 108 13.98 25.90 12.20
CA GLU A 108 14.75 26.66 11.20
C GLU A 108 15.03 25.83 9.94
N TYR A 109 15.26 24.53 10.08
CA TYR A 109 15.39 23.62 8.95
C TYR A 109 14.10 23.58 8.11
N LEU A 110 12.96 23.45 8.77
CA LEU A 110 11.64 23.41 8.12
C LEU A 110 11.29 24.70 7.35
N ARG A 111 11.88 25.84 7.71
CA ARG A 111 11.69 27.11 6.99
C ARG A 111 12.43 27.15 5.64
N SER A 112 13.51 26.40 5.50
CA SER A 112 14.28 26.36 4.26
C SER A 112 13.55 25.60 3.15
N ALA A 113 13.88 25.89 1.89
CA ALA A 113 13.35 25.12 0.75
C ALA A 113 13.83 23.66 0.78
N GLU A 114 15.10 23.47 1.15
CA GLU A 114 15.72 22.15 1.30
C GLU A 114 15.06 21.35 2.42
N GLY A 115 14.81 21.97 3.57
CA GLY A 115 14.13 21.33 4.70
C GLY A 115 12.71 20.89 4.35
N ARG A 116 11.94 21.70 3.63
CA ARG A 116 10.62 21.31 3.16
C ARG A 116 10.66 20.13 2.18
N ALA A 117 11.63 20.12 1.27
CA ALA A 117 11.80 19.00 0.35
C ALA A 117 12.22 17.73 1.10
N GLY A 118 13.22 17.82 1.97
CA GLY A 118 13.71 16.68 2.75
C GLY A 118 12.63 16.08 3.66
N VAL A 119 11.86 16.93 4.35
CA VAL A 119 10.76 16.45 5.20
C VAL A 119 9.64 15.80 4.38
N ARG A 120 9.34 16.29 3.19
CA ARG A 120 8.37 15.63 2.30
C ARG A 120 8.80 14.22 1.93
N GLU A 121 10.09 14.04 1.62
CA GLU A 121 10.66 12.72 1.33
C GLU A 121 10.59 11.81 2.54
N LEU A 122 11.02 12.28 3.71
CA LEU A 122 10.95 11.53 4.97
C LEU A 122 9.53 11.08 5.30
N VAL A 123 8.54 11.98 5.13
CA VAL A 123 7.13 11.64 5.36
C VAL A 123 6.66 10.62 4.33
N THR A 124 7.06 10.76 3.07
CA THR A 124 6.69 9.78 2.02
C THR A 124 7.23 8.39 2.33
N GLU A 125 8.50 8.29 2.72
CA GLU A 125 9.13 7.02 3.10
C GLU A 125 8.48 6.40 4.32
N GLU A 126 8.18 7.20 5.35
CA GLU A 126 7.54 6.71 6.56
C GLU A 126 6.13 6.19 6.29
N VAL A 127 5.33 6.92 5.52
CA VAL A 127 3.98 6.47 5.14
C VAL A 127 4.04 5.22 4.29
N ARG A 128 4.98 5.14 3.33
CA ARG A 128 5.21 3.93 2.52
C ARG A 128 5.54 2.74 3.40
N ARG A 129 6.47 2.89 4.33
CA ARG A 129 6.86 1.85 5.28
C ARG A 129 5.67 1.33 6.08
N LEU A 130 4.83 2.23 6.60
CA LEU A 130 3.65 1.88 7.39
C LEU A 130 2.59 1.15 6.55
N VAL A 131 2.31 1.64 5.34
CA VAL A 131 1.35 0.99 4.43
C VAL A 131 1.86 -0.40 4.04
N THR A 132 3.13 -0.54 3.69
CA THR A 132 3.73 -1.84 3.38
C THR A 132 3.63 -2.81 4.57
N GLN A 133 3.88 -2.32 5.78
CA GLN A 133 3.78 -3.15 6.99
C GLN A 133 2.36 -3.71 7.20
N GLU A 134 1.33 -2.92 6.92
CA GLU A 134 -0.07 -3.30 7.16
C GLU A 134 -0.70 -4.09 5.99
N THR A 135 -0.26 -3.82 4.77
CA THR A 135 -0.86 -4.41 3.56
C THR A 135 0.00 -5.48 2.90
N GLY A 136 1.30 -5.47 3.16
CA GLY A 136 2.27 -6.28 2.42
C GLY A 136 2.58 -5.75 1.01
N ILE A 137 1.98 -4.64 0.58
CA ILE A 137 2.21 -4.04 -0.75
C ILE A 137 3.38 -3.07 -0.65
N GLU A 138 4.49 -3.38 -1.28
CA GLU A 138 5.73 -2.57 -1.23
C GLU A 138 5.69 -1.34 -2.16
N THR A 139 4.90 -1.42 -3.22
CA THR A 139 4.77 -0.37 -4.23
C THR A 139 3.36 0.21 -4.25
N GLY A 140 3.18 1.41 -4.76
CA GLY A 140 1.86 2.02 -4.96
C GLY A 140 1.70 3.40 -4.36
N LEU A 141 2.35 3.73 -3.24
CA LEU A 141 2.44 5.12 -2.78
C LEU A 141 3.54 5.85 -3.56
N GLU A 142 3.17 6.80 -4.41
CA GLU A 142 4.13 7.56 -5.21
C GLU A 142 4.83 8.64 -4.35
N GLN A 143 4.05 9.54 -3.79
CA GLN A 143 4.56 10.64 -2.96
C GLN A 143 3.50 11.26 -2.07
N ILE A 144 3.97 12.00 -1.05
CA ILE A 144 3.14 12.91 -0.26
C ILE A 144 3.33 14.34 -0.78
N LEU A 145 2.22 15.02 -0.97
CA LEU A 145 2.16 16.40 -1.43
C LEU A 145 1.79 17.32 -0.26
N PHE A 146 2.53 18.42 -0.09
CA PHE A 146 2.14 19.48 0.82
C PHE A 146 1.31 20.50 0.05
N THR A 147 0.01 20.52 0.31
CA THR A 147 -0.93 21.42 -0.40
C THR A 147 -1.03 22.80 0.26
N ASN A 148 -0.73 22.90 1.54
CA ASN A 148 -0.58 24.16 2.25
C ASN A 148 0.49 23.98 3.35
N TYR A 149 1.34 24.99 3.53
CA TYR A 149 2.45 24.94 4.47
C TYR A 149 2.65 26.33 5.10
N VAL A 150 2.23 26.47 6.35
CA VAL A 150 2.25 27.74 7.09
C VAL A 150 3.10 27.56 8.34
N MET A 151 4.01 28.51 8.57
CA MET A 151 4.86 28.59 9.76
C MET A 151 4.70 29.96 10.43
N GLN A 152 4.40 29.97 11.71
CA GLN A 152 4.22 31.20 12.51
C GLN A 152 4.91 31.10 13.85
#